data_dfb8149c2ed583c188f631159014cbf6
#
_entry.id   dfb8149c2ed583c188f631159014cbf6
#
_cell.length_a   1.000
_cell.length_b   1.000
_cell.length_c   1.000
_cell.angle_alpha   90.00
_cell.angle_beta   90.00
_cell.angle_gamma   90.00
#
_symmetry.space_group_name_H-M   'P 1'
#
loop_
_entity.id
_entity.type
_entity.pdbx_description
1 polymer ?
#
loop_
_entity_poly.entity_id
_entity_poly.type
_entity_poly.pdbx_seq_one_letter_code
_entity_poly.pdbx_strand_id
1 'polypeptide(L)'
;ALPAGPRWLAYGVLLLCAILVGGVITAYGGMLLVVLMWAVCMGGLCLLLHFTWQTVFPGQRVAQDKTFLRSWLAGSAVGVAVIAALVCYRQTVYSDDAINYFAKQTLLFGSFGQSGFYGIHVLLESLLTADYKMFMNLFISVPYLFTGRSINTFMVCYAITCFVPMWFALLMGAKYLAQQLPACHTALY
;
A
#
# COMPACT_ATOMS: atom_id res chain seq x y z
N ALA A 1 27.28 21.58 2.30
CA ALA A 1 25.89 22.00 2.15
C ALA A 1 25.70 22.49 0.72
N LEU A 2 24.92 21.79 -0.09
CA LEU A 2 24.54 22.25 -1.42
C LEU A 2 23.74 23.56 -1.24
N PRO A 3 24.03 24.61 -2.04
CA PRO A 3 23.26 25.84 -1.97
C PRO A 3 21.78 25.51 -2.23
N ALA A 4 20.91 26.21 -1.51
CA ALA A 4 19.48 26.10 -1.66
C ALA A 4 19.05 26.66 -3.03
N GLY A 5 19.51 26.01 -4.10
CA GLY A 5 18.99 26.22 -5.44
C GLY A 5 17.49 25.90 -5.45
N PRO A 6 16.73 26.48 -6.36
CA PRO A 6 15.29 26.40 -6.32
C PRO A 6 14.84 24.94 -6.34
N ARG A 7 14.40 24.43 -5.19
CA ARG A 7 13.93 23.04 -4.99
C ARG A 7 12.84 22.67 -6.02
N TRP A 8 12.06 23.65 -6.47
CA TRP A 8 11.06 23.47 -7.51
C TRP A 8 11.66 23.06 -8.86
N LEU A 9 12.88 23.49 -9.18
CA LEU A 9 13.59 23.06 -10.40
C LEU A 9 13.97 21.57 -10.31
N ALA A 10 14.45 21.11 -9.16
CA ALA A 10 14.74 19.69 -8.94
C ALA A 10 13.47 18.84 -9.03
N TYR A 11 12.36 19.29 -8.44
CA TYR A 11 11.06 18.60 -8.57
C TYR A 11 10.54 18.64 -10.00
N GLY A 12 10.70 19.74 -10.73
CA GLY A 12 10.34 19.85 -12.13
C GLY A 12 11.12 18.88 -13.02
N VAL A 13 12.43 18.77 -12.79
CA VAL A 13 13.29 17.80 -13.53
C VAL A 13 12.90 16.36 -13.18
N LEU A 14 12.67 16.04 -11.91
CA LEU A 14 12.21 14.70 -11.49
C LEU A 14 10.86 14.34 -12.11
N LEU A 15 9.92 15.28 -12.15
CA LEU A 15 8.63 15.08 -12.79
C LEU A 15 8.77 14.85 -14.29
N LEU A 16 9.60 15.64 -14.96
CA LEU A 16 9.86 15.48 -16.40
C LEU A 16 10.52 14.13 -16.70
N CYS A 17 11.52 13.72 -15.90
CA CYS A 17 12.12 12.40 -16.00
C CYS A 17 11.10 11.29 -15.78
N ALA A 18 10.22 11.42 -14.79
CA ALA A 18 9.17 10.44 -14.53
C ALA A 18 8.18 10.34 -15.70
N ILE A 19 7.81 11.46 -16.32
CA ILE A 19 6.92 11.48 -17.50
C ILE A 19 7.62 10.82 -18.70
N LEU A 20 8.89 11.14 -18.97
CA LEU A 20 9.64 10.56 -20.09
C LEU A 20 9.84 9.06 -19.91
N VAL A 21 10.28 8.63 -18.72
CA VAL A 21 10.45 7.21 -18.38
C VAL A 21 9.10 6.50 -18.43
N GLY A 22 8.05 7.12 -17.88
CA GLY A 22 6.68 6.62 -17.97
C GLY A 22 6.21 6.42 -19.41
N GLY A 23 6.48 7.38 -20.30
CA GLY A 23 6.14 7.28 -21.72
C GLY A 23 6.82 6.09 -22.41
N VAL A 24 8.11 5.86 -22.16
CA VAL A 24 8.83 4.71 -22.71
C VAL A 24 8.28 3.40 -22.15
N ILE A 25 8.03 3.33 -20.83
CA ILE A 25 7.52 2.13 -20.16
C ILE A 25 6.10 1.80 -20.60
N THR A 26 5.23 2.81 -20.79
CA THR A 26 3.86 2.59 -21.27
C THR A 26 3.84 2.01 -22.69
N ALA A 27 4.80 2.38 -23.52
CA ALA A 27 4.90 1.86 -24.87
C ALA A 27 5.43 0.42 -24.95
N TYR A 28 6.38 0.05 -24.05
CA TYR A 28 7.17 -1.18 -24.20
C TYR A 28 7.13 -2.12 -22.98
N GLY A 29 6.58 -1.71 -21.87
CA GLY A 29 6.67 -2.50 -20.63
C GLY A 29 5.50 -2.33 -19.68
N GLY A 30 4.31 -2.75 -20.09
CA GLY A 30 3.10 -2.60 -19.26
C GLY A 30 3.22 -3.19 -17.85
N MET A 31 3.84 -4.36 -17.71
CA MET A 31 4.04 -4.99 -16.38
C MET A 31 5.03 -4.23 -15.50
N LEU A 32 6.09 -3.66 -16.09
CA LEU A 32 7.02 -2.80 -15.36
C LEU A 32 6.30 -1.53 -14.87
N LEU A 33 5.38 -0.99 -15.66
CA LEU A 33 4.56 0.14 -15.24
C LEU A 33 3.69 -0.18 -14.03
N VAL A 34 3.08 -1.38 -13.97
CA VAL A 34 2.33 -1.84 -12.79
C VAL A 34 3.23 -1.86 -11.54
N VAL A 35 4.46 -2.37 -11.67
CA VAL A 35 5.44 -2.38 -10.56
C VAL A 35 5.79 -0.97 -10.10
N LEU A 36 6.02 -0.05 -11.03
CA LEU A 36 6.32 1.36 -10.70
C LEU A 36 5.12 2.06 -10.04
N MET A 37 3.92 1.85 -10.54
CA MET A 37 2.69 2.40 -9.95
C MET A 37 2.48 1.86 -8.53
N TRP A 38 2.71 0.57 -8.32
CA TRP A 38 2.69 -0.03 -6.99
C TRP A 38 3.73 0.62 -6.07
N ALA A 39 4.98 0.80 -6.54
CA ALA A 39 6.04 1.43 -5.75
C ALA A 39 5.68 2.87 -5.36
N VAL A 40 5.05 3.63 -6.26
CA VAL A 40 4.55 4.98 -5.97
C VAL A 40 3.44 4.94 -4.92
N CYS A 41 2.48 4.04 -5.04
CA CYS A 41 1.40 3.87 -4.05
C CYS A 41 1.94 3.49 -2.67
N MET A 42 2.84 2.50 -2.62
CA MET A 42 3.46 2.06 -1.36
C MET A 42 4.36 3.14 -0.76
N GLY A 43 5.15 3.83 -1.59
CA GLY A 43 5.95 4.98 -1.17
C GLY A 43 5.10 6.10 -0.60
N GLY A 44 3.99 6.43 -1.25
CA GLY A 44 3.00 7.40 -0.77
C GLY A 44 2.40 7.00 0.59
N LEU A 45 2.03 5.73 0.75
CA LEU A 45 1.54 5.21 2.03
C LEU A 45 2.60 5.31 3.13
N CYS A 46 3.84 4.92 2.84
CA CYS A 46 4.95 5.04 3.80
C CYS A 46 5.22 6.50 4.20
N LEU A 47 5.17 7.42 3.25
CA LEU A 47 5.30 8.85 3.51
C LEU A 47 4.15 9.36 4.37
N LEU A 48 2.92 8.97 4.07
CA LEU A 48 1.74 9.33 4.86
C LEU A 48 1.90 8.88 6.32
N LEU A 49 2.27 7.62 6.55
CA LEU A 49 2.51 7.08 7.89
C LEU A 49 3.65 7.82 8.58
N HIS A 50 4.73 8.15 7.85
CA HIS A 50 5.85 8.91 8.39
C HIS A 50 5.44 10.33 8.82
N PHE A 51 4.74 11.07 7.96
CA PHE A 51 4.28 12.41 8.30
C PHE A 51 3.27 12.40 9.44
N THR A 52 2.35 11.43 9.46
CA THR A 52 1.41 11.27 10.57
C THR A 52 2.16 11.03 11.88
N TRP A 53 3.18 10.16 11.87
CA TRP A 53 4.03 9.94 13.04
C TRP A 53 4.72 11.23 13.51
N GLN A 54 5.34 11.98 12.58
CA GLN A 54 6.03 13.23 12.92
C GLN A 54 5.08 14.31 13.46
N THR A 55 3.84 14.32 13.00
CA THR A 55 2.80 15.24 13.50
C THR A 55 2.35 14.85 14.91
N VAL A 56 2.19 13.56 15.19
CA VAL A 56 1.74 13.06 16.49
C VAL A 56 2.87 13.03 17.51
N PHE A 57 4.10 12.71 17.10
CA PHE A 57 5.28 12.60 17.95
C PHE A 57 6.43 13.47 17.42
N PRO A 58 6.37 14.80 17.58
CA PRO A 58 7.39 15.72 17.04
C PRO A 58 8.79 15.37 17.56
N GLY A 59 9.75 15.26 16.63
CA GLY A 59 11.15 14.99 16.96
C GLY A 59 11.48 13.52 17.28
N GLN A 60 10.49 12.62 17.37
CA GLN A 60 10.73 11.19 17.56
C GLN A 60 10.77 10.46 16.20
N ARG A 61 11.77 9.58 16.03
CA ARG A 61 11.84 8.72 14.84
C ARG A 61 11.26 7.34 15.19
N VAL A 62 10.40 6.81 14.32
CA VAL A 62 9.84 5.44 14.47
C VAL A 62 10.94 4.41 14.73
N ALA A 63 12.05 4.49 13.99
CA ALA A 63 13.17 3.55 14.10
C ALA A 63 13.88 3.58 15.47
N GLN A 64 13.72 4.65 16.25
CA GLN A 64 14.30 4.77 17.59
C GLN A 64 13.40 4.16 18.67
N ASP A 65 12.11 4.01 18.39
CA ASP A 65 11.17 3.36 19.30
C ASP A 65 11.14 1.84 19.06
N LYS A 66 12.11 1.15 19.65
CA LYS A 66 12.27 -0.30 19.49
C LYS A 66 11.05 -1.08 20.00
N THR A 67 10.39 -0.60 21.05
CA THR A 67 9.21 -1.25 21.62
C THR A 67 8.03 -1.17 20.64
N PHE A 68 7.76 0.03 20.13
CA PHE A 68 6.73 0.23 19.11
C PHE A 68 7.00 -0.63 17.86
N LEU A 69 8.24 -0.60 17.37
CA LEU A 69 8.63 -1.34 16.17
C LEU A 69 8.45 -2.85 16.35
N ARG A 70 8.87 -3.39 17.51
CA ARG A 70 8.70 -4.82 17.83
C ARG A 70 7.22 -5.19 17.92
N SER A 71 6.41 -4.40 18.61
CA SER A 71 4.96 -4.62 18.72
C SER A 71 4.26 -4.55 17.37
N TRP A 72 4.66 -3.61 16.53
CA TRP A 72 4.12 -3.51 15.17
C TRP A 72 4.49 -4.73 14.32
N LEU A 73 5.76 -5.13 14.29
CA LEU A 73 6.21 -6.27 13.51
C LEU A 73 5.60 -7.58 14.02
N ALA A 74 5.62 -7.81 15.34
CA ALA A 74 5.06 -9.03 15.94
C ALA A 74 3.54 -9.12 15.70
N GLY A 75 2.81 -8.05 15.97
CA GLY A 75 1.36 -8.02 15.76
C GLY A 75 1.00 -8.15 14.28
N SER A 76 1.77 -7.52 13.38
CA SER A 76 1.60 -7.70 11.93
C SER A 76 1.83 -9.15 11.52
N ALA A 77 2.89 -9.80 12.01
CA ALA A 77 3.20 -11.20 11.67
C ALA A 77 2.10 -12.15 12.17
N VAL A 78 1.65 -11.98 13.40
CA VAL A 78 0.55 -12.77 13.99
C VAL A 78 -0.76 -12.54 13.23
N GLY A 79 -1.11 -11.28 12.98
CA GLY A 79 -2.34 -10.94 12.26
C GLY A 79 -2.36 -11.49 10.84
N VAL A 80 -1.25 -11.38 10.11
CA VAL A 80 -1.10 -11.96 8.76
C VAL A 80 -1.22 -13.49 8.81
N ALA A 81 -0.59 -14.15 9.78
CA ALA A 81 -0.67 -15.61 9.94
C ALA A 81 -2.12 -16.06 10.22
N VAL A 82 -2.83 -15.35 11.10
CA VAL A 82 -4.24 -15.63 11.40
C VAL A 82 -5.11 -15.42 10.16
N ILE A 83 -4.94 -14.31 9.43
CA ILE A 83 -5.70 -14.03 8.22
C ILE A 83 -5.43 -15.11 7.16
N ALA A 84 -4.17 -15.47 6.93
CA ALA A 84 -3.79 -16.51 5.99
C ALA A 84 -4.40 -17.87 6.37
N ALA A 85 -4.35 -18.25 7.65
CA ALA A 85 -4.96 -19.47 8.14
C ALA A 85 -6.48 -19.47 7.93
N LEU A 86 -7.17 -18.37 8.25
CA LEU A 86 -8.61 -18.23 8.06
C LEU A 86 -9.02 -18.33 6.58
N VAL A 87 -8.26 -17.69 5.69
CA VAL A 87 -8.53 -17.73 4.25
C VAL A 87 -8.28 -19.13 3.69
N CYS A 88 -7.21 -19.81 4.11
CA CYS A 88 -6.90 -21.16 3.67
C CYS A 88 -7.88 -22.20 4.24
N TYR A 89 -8.36 -22.00 5.47
CA TYR A 89 -9.33 -22.91 6.12
C TYR A 89 -10.75 -22.74 5.52
N ARG A 90 -11.12 -21.53 5.14
CA ARG A 90 -12.41 -21.26 4.51
C ARG A 90 -12.41 -21.78 3.08
N GLN A 91 -12.82 -23.01 2.88
CA GLN A 91 -13.09 -23.59 1.54
C GLN A 91 -14.34 -22.98 0.88
N THR A 92 -14.66 -21.67 1.07
CA THR A 92 -16.03 -21.30 0.83
C THR A 92 -16.27 -19.93 0.23
N VAL A 93 -17.48 -19.75 -0.10
CA VAL A 93 -18.21 -18.63 -0.67
C VAL A 93 -17.59 -17.28 -0.28
N TYR A 94 -16.88 -16.69 -1.21
CA TYR A 94 -16.45 -15.31 -1.10
C TYR A 94 -17.66 -14.39 -1.29
N SER A 95 -17.64 -13.25 -0.62
CA SER A 95 -18.64 -12.22 -0.86
C SER A 95 -18.55 -11.72 -2.31
N ASP A 96 -19.64 -11.22 -2.84
CA ASP A 96 -19.69 -10.60 -4.18
C ASP A 96 -18.63 -9.50 -4.33
N ASP A 97 -18.35 -8.77 -3.23
CA ASP A 97 -17.30 -7.76 -3.22
C ASP A 97 -15.91 -8.38 -3.42
N ALA A 98 -15.57 -9.47 -2.74
CA ALA A 98 -14.28 -10.14 -2.90
C ALA A 98 -14.08 -10.64 -4.34
N ILE A 99 -15.12 -11.22 -4.93
CA ILE A 99 -15.13 -11.68 -6.33
C ILE A 99 -14.93 -10.49 -7.27
N ASN A 100 -15.61 -9.38 -6.99
CA ASN A 100 -15.54 -8.17 -7.82
C ASN A 100 -14.14 -7.53 -7.76
N TYR A 101 -13.53 -7.41 -6.57
CA TYR A 101 -12.15 -6.95 -6.44
C TYR A 101 -11.17 -7.87 -7.18
N PHE A 102 -11.36 -9.18 -7.08
CA PHE A 102 -10.52 -10.15 -7.80
C PHE A 102 -10.69 -10.04 -9.32
N ALA A 103 -11.91 -9.88 -9.82
CA ALA A 103 -12.18 -9.66 -11.24
C ALA A 103 -11.51 -8.37 -11.75
N LYS A 104 -11.58 -7.28 -10.98
CA LYS A 104 -10.89 -6.02 -11.30
C LYS A 104 -9.37 -6.17 -11.30
N GLN A 105 -8.81 -6.98 -10.39
CA GLN A 105 -7.38 -7.30 -10.41
C GLN A 105 -6.99 -8.06 -11.67
N THR A 106 -7.79 -9.02 -12.09
CA THR A 106 -7.55 -9.77 -13.32
C THR A 106 -7.63 -8.87 -14.56
N LEU A 107 -8.59 -7.96 -14.59
CA LEU A 107 -8.72 -6.95 -15.65
C LEU A 107 -7.49 -6.02 -15.68
N LEU A 108 -7.04 -5.54 -14.53
CA LEU A 108 -5.86 -4.69 -14.41
C LEU A 108 -4.62 -5.37 -15.01
N PHE A 109 -4.34 -6.62 -14.62
CA PHE A 109 -3.21 -7.36 -15.17
C PHE A 109 -3.38 -7.68 -16.65
N GLY A 110 -4.59 -8.05 -17.08
CA GLY A 110 -4.88 -8.33 -18.49
C GLY A 110 -4.65 -7.10 -19.37
N SER A 111 -5.08 -5.93 -18.94
CA SER A 111 -4.94 -4.68 -19.69
C SER A 111 -3.47 -4.24 -19.79
N PHE A 112 -2.72 -4.25 -18.69
CA PHE A 112 -1.28 -3.95 -18.71
C PHE A 112 -0.45 -5.03 -19.41
N GLY A 113 -0.91 -6.28 -19.40
CA GLY A 113 -0.30 -7.37 -20.14
C GLY A 113 -0.42 -7.22 -21.66
N GLN A 114 -1.47 -6.55 -22.14
CA GLN A 114 -1.63 -6.23 -23.56
C GLN A 114 -0.73 -5.05 -23.97
N SER A 115 -0.84 -3.93 -23.26
CA SER A 115 0.07 -2.79 -23.42
C SER A 115 -0.06 -1.82 -22.24
N GLY A 116 1.00 -1.04 -21.99
CA GLY A 116 0.96 -0.01 -20.96
C GLY A 116 -0.07 1.09 -21.27
N PHE A 117 -0.26 1.46 -22.54
CA PHE A 117 -1.28 2.43 -22.94
C PHE A 117 -2.70 1.93 -22.63
N TYR A 118 -2.99 0.68 -22.97
CA TYR A 118 -4.29 0.10 -22.68
C TYR A 118 -4.55 -0.02 -21.18
N GLY A 119 -3.55 -0.40 -20.40
CA GLY A 119 -3.64 -0.43 -18.95
C GLY A 119 -3.93 0.94 -18.32
N ILE A 120 -3.24 2.00 -18.80
CA ILE A 120 -3.51 3.37 -18.36
C ILE A 120 -4.92 3.82 -18.78
N HIS A 121 -5.34 3.51 -19.99
CA HIS A 121 -6.69 3.83 -20.45
C HIS A 121 -7.76 3.23 -19.52
N VAL A 122 -7.63 1.95 -19.19
CA VAL A 122 -8.55 1.26 -18.26
C VAL A 122 -8.55 1.91 -16.87
N LEU A 123 -7.38 2.32 -16.35
CA LEU A 123 -7.31 3.04 -15.07
C LEU A 123 -7.98 4.41 -15.14
N LEU A 124 -7.76 5.18 -16.20
CA LEU A 124 -8.38 6.49 -16.38
C LEU A 124 -9.90 6.38 -16.55
N GLU A 125 -10.37 5.40 -17.28
CA GLU A 125 -11.79 5.11 -17.42
C GLU A 125 -12.40 4.75 -16.05
N SER A 126 -11.71 3.92 -15.27
CA SER A 126 -12.12 3.58 -13.89
C SER A 126 -12.17 4.81 -12.98
N LEU A 127 -11.26 5.77 -13.16
CA LEU A 127 -11.29 7.04 -12.43
C LEU A 127 -12.52 7.87 -12.81
N LEU A 128 -12.81 7.98 -14.10
CA LEU A 128 -13.95 8.75 -14.61
C LEU A 128 -15.29 8.13 -14.19
N THR A 129 -15.35 6.81 -14.05
CA THR A 129 -16.54 6.07 -13.60
C THR A 129 -16.60 5.92 -12.08
N ALA A 130 -15.67 6.55 -11.34
CA ALA A 130 -15.53 6.43 -9.89
C ALA A 130 -15.37 4.98 -9.37
N ASP A 131 -14.77 4.10 -10.17
CA ASP A 131 -14.48 2.72 -9.79
C ASP A 131 -13.18 2.65 -8.96
N TYR A 132 -13.31 3.00 -7.68
CA TYR A 132 -12.17 3.00 -6.74
C TYR A 132 -11.52 1.61 -6.56
N LYS A 133 -12.24 0.51 -6.84
CA LYS A 133 -11.75 -0.87 -6.67
C LYS A 133 -10.53 -1.15 -7.55
N MET A 134 -10.49 -0.57 -8.74
CA MET A 134 -9.34 -0.69 -9.64
C MET A 134 -8.07 -0.07 -9.04
N PHE A 135 -8.19 1.13 -8.44
CA PHE A 135 -7.06 1.80 -7.79
C PHE A 135 -6.61 1.09 -6.53
N MET A 136 -7.53 0.59 -5.71
CA MET A 136 -7.18 -0.19 -4.52
C MET A 136 -6.35 -1.44 -4.89
N ASN A 137 -6.61 -2.03 -6.04
CA ASN A 137 -5.86 -3.18 -6.52
C ASN A 137 -4.41 -2.87 -6.88
N LEU A 138 -4.04 -1.62 -7.13
CA LEU A 138 -2.64 -1.24 -7.35
C LEU A 138 -1.77 -1.53 -6.11
N PHE A 139 -2.30 -1.38 -4.90
CA PHE A 139 -1.56 -1.63 -3.66
C PHE A 139 -1.16 -3.10 -3.47
N ILE A 140 -1.89 -4.02 -4.09
CA ILE A 140 -1.63 -5.47 -3.99
C ILE A 140 -1.03 -6.08 -5.25
N SER A 141 -0.80 -5.27 -6.28
CA SER A 141 -0.38 -5.74 -7.61
C SER A 141 0.90 -6.57 -7.56
N VAL A 142 1.96 -6.05 -6.93
CA VAL A 142 3.24 -6.75 -6.91
C VAL A 142 3.19 -8.02 -6.05
N PRO A 143 2.70 -8.03 -4.81
CA PRO A 143 2.49 -9.26 -4.07
C PRO A 143 1.70 -10.31 -4.85
N TYR A 144 0.64 -9.92 -5.54
CA TYR A 144 -0.19 -10.81 -6.34
C TYR A 144 0.56 -11.45 -7.52
N LEU A 145 1.50 -10.74 -8.15
CA LEU A 145 2.34 -11.29 -9.22
C LEU A 145 3.16 -12.51 -8.78
N PHE A 146 3.63 -12.50 -7.52
CA PHE A 146 4.48 -13.56 -6.98
C PHE A 146 3.70 -14.72 -6.38
N THR A 147 2.45 -14.53 -6.01
CA THR A 147 1.67 -15.48 -5.22
C THR A 147 0.68 -16.31 -6.04
N GLY A 148 0.61 -16.08 -7.34
CA GLY A 148 -0.31 -16.79 -8.23
C GLY A 148 -1.72 -16.19 -8.31
N ARG A 149 -2.43 -16.54 -9.38
CA ARG A 149 -3.71 -15.92 -9.74
C ARG A 149 -4.90 -16.65 -9.09
N SER A 150 -4.84 -16.93 -7.80
CA SER A 150 -5.97 -17.50 -7.07
C SER A 150 -6.68 -16.46 -6.22
N ILE A 151 -7.98 -16.60 -6.05
CA ILE A 151 -8.77 -15.70 -5.21
C ILE A 151 -8.31 -15.75 -3.74
N ASN A 152 -7.87 -16.91 -3.24
CA ASN A 152 -7.34 -17.05 -1.88
C ASN A 152 -6.09 -16.20 -1.70
N THR A 153 -5.16 -16.30 -2.65
CA THR A 153 -3.92 -15.53 -2.63
C THR A 153 -4.19 -14.02 -2.73
N PHE A 154 -5.14 -13.64 -3.60
CA PHE A 154 -5.61 -12.28 -3.70
C PHE A 154 -6.12 -11.76 -2.35
N MET A 155 -6.97 -12.53 -1.67
CA MET A 155 -7.54 -12.15 -0.38
C MET A 155 -6.47 -12.01 0.71
N VAL A 156 -5.46 -12.90 0.72
CA VAL A 156 -4.31 -12.78 1.64
C VAL A 156 -3.51 -11.50 1.37
N CYS A 157 -3.17 -11.23 0.12
CA CYS A 157 -2.43 -10.01 -0.26
C CYS A 157 -3.22 -8.74 0.09
N TYR A 158 -4.51 -8.73 -0.19
CA TYR A 158 -5.39 -7.63 0.15
C TYR A 158 -5.45 -7.39 1.66
N ALA A 159 -5.65 -8.46 2.43
CA ALA A 159 -5.69 -8.40 3.88
C ALA A 159 -4.36 -7.90 4.49
N ILE A 160 -3.21 -8.36 3.98
CA ILE A 160 -1.89 -7.88 4.41
C ILE A 160 -1.77 -6.37 4.16
N THR A 161 -2.11 -5.93 2.96
CA THR A 161 -1.97 -4.53 2.56
C THR A 161 -2.85 -3.59 3.41
N CYS A 162 -4.02 -4.05 3.82
CA CYS A 162 -4.91 -3.29 4.71
C CYS A 162 -4.52 -3.40 6.18
N PHE A 163 -4.23 -4.61 6.64
CA PHE A 163 -4.01 -4.89 8.07
C PHE A 163 -2.73 -4.25 8.60
N VAL A 164 -1.61 -4.38 7.89
CA VAL A 164 -0.31 -3.92 8.39
C VAL A 164 -0.26 -2.41 8.66
N PRO A 165 -0.72 -1.52 7.75
CA PRO A 165 -0.79 -0.09 8.04
C PRO A 165 -1.88 0.26 9.05
N MET A 166 -3.01 -0.45 9.08
CA MET A 166 -4.05 -0.26 10.09
C MET A 166 -3.52 -0.58 11.49
N TRP A 167 -2.78 -1.68 11.64
CA TRP A 167 -2.15 -2.05 12.91
C TRP A 167 -1.12 -1.01 13.37
N PHE A 168 -0.33 -0.45 12.44
CA PHE A 168 0.55 0.67 12.73
C PHE A 168 -0.23 1.86 13.28
N ALA A 169 -1.32 2.27 12.63
CA ALA A 169 -2.14 3.40 13.05
C ALA A 169 -2.79 3.17 14.43
N LEU A 170 -3.27 1.95 14.70
CA LEU A 170 -3.84 1.58 16.01
C LEU A 170 -2.80 1.67 17.14
N LEU A 171 -1.60 1.12 16.93
CA LEU A 171 -0.51 1.21 17.92
C LEU A 171 -0.05 2.66 18.15
N MET A 172 -0.01 3.45 17.07
CA MET A 172 0.31 4.88 17.17
C MET A 172 -0.74 5.62 18.00
N GLY A 173 -2.03 5.35 17.78
CA GLY A 173 -3.12 5.90 18.59
C GLY A 173 -3.06 5.47 20.04
N ALA A 174 -2.80 4.18 20.30
CA ALA A 174 -2.64 3.66 21.67
C ALA A 174 -1.47 4.33 22.40
N LYS A 175 -0.32 4.48 21.73
CA LYS A 175 0.84 5.19 22.28
C LYS A 175 0.53 6.66 22.59
N TYR A 176 -0.18 7.35 21.68
CA TYR A 176 -0.58 8.74 21.90
C TYR A 176 -1.49 8.86 23.13
N LEU A 177 -2.51 8.00 23.23
CA LEU A 177 -3.43 7.99 24.37
C LEU A 177 -2.69 7.70 25.70
N ALA A 178 -1.75 6.75 25.69
CA ALA A 178 -0.95 6.43 26.87
C ALA A 178 -0.09 7.62 27.35
N GLN A 179 0.35 8.49 26.43
CA GLN A 179 1.08 9.71 26.78
C GLN A 179 0.19 10.81 27.34
N GLN A 180 -1.08 10.86 26.88
CA GLN A 180 -2.03 11.90 27.33
C GLN A 180 -2.74 11.53 28.63
N LEU A 181 -2.86 10.24 28.96
CA LEU A 181 -3.58 9.72 30.12
C LEU A 181 -2.61 8.98 31.07
N PRO A 182 -1.87 9.71 31.93
CA PRO A 182 -0.88 9.09 32.83
C PRO A 182 -1.47 8.01 33.76
N ALA A 183 -2.77 8.04 34.04
CA ALA A 183 -3.46 7.00 34.83
C ALA A 183 -3.61 5.66 34.07
N CYS A 184 -3.50 5.63 32.75
CA CYS A 184 -3.55 4.41 31.96
C CYS A 184 -2.19 3.70 31.87
N HIS A 185 -1.10 4.32 32.33
CA HIS A 185 0.24 3.75 32.27
C HIS A 185 0.40 2.47 33.12
N THR A 186 -0.41 2.31 34.15
CA THR A 186 -0.33 1.14 35.06
C THR A 186 -1.12 -0.07 34.58
N ALA A 187 -1.97 0.06 33.55
CA ALA A 187 -2.82 -1.03 33.08
C ALA A 187 -2.31 -1.70 31.77
N LEU A 188 -1.27 -1.13 31.14
CA LEU A 188 -0.77 -1.59 29.82
C LEU A 188 0.66 -2.19 29.89
N TYR A 189 1.26 -2.28 31.09
CA TYR A 189 2.50 -2.95 31.39
C TYR A 189 2.23 -4.00 32.47
#